data_d2abb14803a93240fc4097253a1b880c
#
_entry.id   d2abb14803a93240fc4097253a1b880c
#
_cell.length_a   1.000
_cell.length_b   1.000
_cell.length_c   1.000
_cell.angle_alpha   90.00
_cell.angle_beta   90.00
_cell.angle_gamma   90.00
#
_symmetry.space_group_name_H-M   'P 1'
#
loop_
_entity.id
_entity.type
_entity.pdbx_description
1 polymer ?
#
loop_
_entity_poly.entity_id
_entity_poly.type
_entity_poly.pdbx_seq_one_letter_code
_entity_poly.pdbx_strand_id
1 'polypeptide(L)'
;MLRLATRPHNINVTHIGDNEITICAKNIKSNRNHIKGIHACLLATLCEYASGLSLLIHFSPKEYRIILKTIHMTYHYQAKTAVYVTFKITKQQIEEEILNHLKTQDAIFKEFSVEVYDEEKNHICTGLINWQIKAWKNVKMKV
;
A
#
# COMPACT_ATOMS: atom_id res chain seq x y z
N MET A 1 4.31 13.48 5.34
CA MET A 1 3.87 14.25 4.17
C MET A 1 4.23 13.49 2.89
N LEU A 2 3.29 12.74 2.38
CA LEU A 2 3.45 11.77 1.27
C LEU A 2 3.26 12.39 -0.13
N ARG A 3 3.62 13.66 -0.31
CA ARG A 3 3.28 14.42 -1.52
C ARG A 3 4.19 14.23 -2.73
N LEU A 4 5.39 13.68 -2.60
CA LEU A 4 6.39 13.77 -3.67
C LEU A 4 6.33 12.64 -4.71
N ALA A 5 5.98 11.43 -4.32
CA ALA A 5 5.97 10.28 -5.23
C ALA A 5 4.66 10.16 -6.05
N THR A 6 3.58 10.78 -5.62
CA THR A 6 2.24 10.60 -6.21
C THR A 6 1.82 11.69 -7.19
N ARG A 7 2.41 12.88 -7.09
CA ARG A 7 2.05 14.04 -7.94
C ARG A 7 2.19 13.79 -9.45
N PRO A 8 3.31 13.25 -9.97
CA PRO A 8 3.47 13.07 -11.41
C PRO A 8 2.48 12.06 -12.00
N HIS A 9 1.99 11.14 -11.19
CA HIS A 9 1.14 10.03 -11.61
C HIS A 9 -0.35 10.25 -11.30
N ASN A 10 -0.69 11.39 -10.68
CA ASN A 10 -2.07 11.74 -10.33
C ASN A 10 -2.77 10.59 -9.57
N ILE A 11 -2.08 10.04 -8.57
CA ILE A 11 -2.64 9.08 -7.63
C ILE A 11 -3.46 9.85 -6.60
N ASN A 12 -4.73 9.50 -6.45
CA ASN A 12 -5.66 10.19 -5.58
C ASN A 12 -6.23 9.23 -4.53
N VAL A 13 -6.18 9.65 -3.28
CA VAL A 13 -6.95 9.02 -2.21
C VAL A 13 -8.38 9.53 -2.34
N THR A 14 -9.32 8.65 -2.68
CA THR A 14 -10.72 9.01 -2.93
C THR A 14 -11.62 8.78 -1.72
N HIS A 15 -11.19 7.91 -0.81
CA HIS A 15 -11.92 7.64 0.43
C HIS A 15 -10.96 7.23 1.55
N ILE A 16 -11.22 7.75 2.74
CA ILE A 16 -10.56 7.31 3.98
C ILE A 16 -11.66 7.07 5.01
N GLY A 17 -11.80 5.82 5.46
CA GLY A 17 -12.65 5.41 6.56
C GLY A 17 -11.83 4.92 7.74
N ASP A 18 -12.49 4.52 8.82
CA ASP A 18 -11.82 4.01 10.03
C ASP A 18 -11.01 2.73 9.77
N ASN A 19 -11.49 1.89 8.88
CA ASN A 19 -10.93 0.57 8.59
C ASN A 19 -10.60 0.34 7.13
N GLU A 20 -10.77 1.36 6.27
CA GLU A 20 -10.52 1.21 4.84
C GLU A 20 -9.99 2.49 4.19
N ILE A 21 -9.27 2.31 3.11
CA ILE A 21 -8.80 3.37 2.23
C ILE A 21 -9.05 2.97 0.79
N THR A 22 -9.49 3.93 -0.03
CA THR A 22 -9.62 3.74 -1.47
C THR A 22 -8.72 4.73 -2.20
N ILE A 23 -7.93 4.21 -3.11
CA ILE A 23 -6.98 4.95 -3.94
C ILE A 23 -7.27 4.68 -5.40
N CYS A 24 -7.15 5.72 -6.22
CA CYS A 24 -7.37 5.66 -7.65
C CYS A 24 -6.17 6.20 -8.42
N ALA A 25 -5.85 5.60 -9.56
CA ALA A 25 -4.97 6.17 -10.58
C ALA A 25 -5.68 6.18 -11.93
N LYS A 26 -5.65 7.35 -12.58
CA LYS A 26 -6.27 7.54 -13.90
C LYS A 26 -5.39 7.01 -15.02
N ASN A 27 -6.02 6.55 -16.10
CA ASN A 27 -5.30 6.18 -17.34
C ASN A 27 -4.99 7.45 -18.16
N ILE A 28 -4.04 8.24 -17.69
CA ILE A 28 -3.51 9.42 -18.37
C ILE A 28 -2.16 9.12 -19.03
N LYS A 29 -1.72 9.99 -19.93
CA LYS A 29 -0.48 9.79 -20.73
C LYS A 29 0.74 9.47 -19.88
N SER A 30 0.92 10.16 -18.74
CA SER A 30 2.04 9.95 -17.81
C SER A 30 2.01 8.60 -17.08
N ASN A 31 0.86 7.91 -17.07
CA ASN A 31 0.66 6.63 -16.39
C ASN A 31 0.69 5.43 -17.35
N ARG A 32 0.82 5.68 -18.65
CA ARG A 32 0.74 4.64 -19.68
C ARG A 32 2.10 4.04 -20.02
N ASN A 33 2.08 2.75 -20.28
CA ASN A 33 3.18 2.05 -20.92
C ASN A 33 3.09 2.16 -22.47
N HIS A 34 4.01 1.49 -23.18
CA HIS A 34 4.10 1.51 -24.65
C HIS A 34 2.86 0.95 -25.37
N ILE A 35 2.03 0.16 -24.70
CA ILE A 35 0.78 -0.40 -25.25
C ILE A 35 -0.47 0.31 -24.72
N LYS A 36 -0.30 1.52 -24.16
CA LYS A 36 -1.37 2.39 -23.65
C LYS A 36 -2.16 1.84 -22.45
N GLY A 37 -1.66 0.81 -21.78
CA GLY A 37 -2.16 0.34 -20.49
C GLY A 37 -1.46 1.08 -19.34
N ILE A 38 -1.99 0.98 -18.15
CA ILE A 38 -1.33 1.53 -16.95
C ILE A 38 -0.02 0.75 -16.70
N HIS A 39 1.03 1.50 -16.41
CA HIS A 39 2.37 0.95 -16.21
C HIS A 39 2.41 0.01 -14.99
N ALA A 40 3.08 -1.14 -15.15
CA ALA A 40 3.18 -2.16 -14.10
C ALA A 40 3.77 -1.63 -12.77
N CYS A 41 4.79 -0.78 -12.86
CA CYS A 41 5.39 -0.16 -11.66
C CYS A 41 4.44 0.78 -10.94
N LEU A 42 3.54 1.45 -11.66
CA LEU A 42 2.50 2.27 -11.03
C LEU A 42 1.49 1.42 -10.27
N LEU A 43 1.11 0.27 -10.80
CA LEU A 43 0.23 -0.68 -10.13
C LEU A 43 0.86 -1.20 -8.83
N ALA A 44 2.16 -1.50 -8.86
CA ALA A 44 2.92 -1.86 -7.66
C ALA A 44 2.95 -0.71 -6.64
N THR A 45 3.14 0.53 -7.08
CA THR A 45 3.10 1.73 -6.24
C THR A 45 1.73 1.91 -5.58
N LEU A 46 0.63 1.64 -6.29
CA LEU A 46 -0.72 1.71 -5.72
C LEU A 46 -0.90 0.70 -4.58
N CYS A 47 -0.43 -0.53 -4.75
CA CYS A 47 -0.51 -1.57 -3.73
C CYS A 47 0.32 -1.22 -2.49
N GLU A 48 1.54 -0.74 -2.70
CA GLU A 48 2.42 -0.26 -1.63
C GLU A 48 1.78 0.91 -0.90
N TYR A 49 1.28 1.90 -1.65
CA TYR A 49 0.69 3.12 -1.10
C TYR A 49 -0.59 2.83 -0.29
N ALA A 50 -1.47 1.97 -0.78
CA ALA A 50 -2.71 1.62 -0.09
C ALA A 50 -2.44 0.93 1.26
N SER A 51 -1.58 -0.07 1.28
CA SER A 51 -1.22 -0.78 2.51
C SER A 51 -0.41 0.10 3.47
N GLY A 52 0.55 0.85 2.96
CA GLY A 52 1.40 1.75 3.76
C GLY A 52 0.62 2.89 4.41
N LEU A 53 -0.27 3.55 3.69
CA LEU A 53 -1.15 4.58 4.26
C LEU A 53 -2.08 4.02 5.33
N SER A 54 -2.62 2.83 5.11
CA SER A 54 -3.47 2.18 6.10
C SER A 54 -2.72 1.90 7.39
N LEU A 55 -1.46 1.48 7.31
CA LEU A 55 -0.61 1.33 8.49
C LEU A 55 -0.35 2.68 9.17
N LEU A 56 -0.09 3.75 8.43
CA LEU A 56 0.15 5.09 8.98
C LEU A 56 -1.07 5.71 9.65
N ILE A 57 -2.28 5.28 9.31
CA ILE A 57 -3.51 5.68 10.03
C ILE A 57 -3.53 5.07 11.44
N HIS A 58 -3.06 3.84 11.59
CA HIS A 58 -3.09 3.10 12.86
C HIS A 58 -1.82 3.26 13.69
N PHE A 59 -0.67 3.55 13.06
CA PHE A 59 0.64 3.65 13.72
C PHE A 59 1.21 5.04 13.56
N SER A 60 1.49 5.69 14.70
CA SER A 60 2.18 6.98 14.67
C SER A 60 3.61 6.81 14.11
N PRO A 61 3.99 7.57 13.07
CA PRO A 61 5.35 7.54 12.54
C PRO A 61 6.41 8.06 13.53
N LYS A 62 5.97 8.71 14.61
CA LYS A 62 6.85 9.13 15.71
C LYS A 62 7.21 7.97 16.65
N GLU A 63 6.33 6.99 16.76
CA GLU A 63 6.52 5.83 17.65
C GLU A 63 7.03 4.59 16.92
N TYR A 64 6.63 4.41 15.66
CA TYR A 64 6.94 3.23 14.87
C TYR A 64 7.61 3.59 13.54
N ARG A 65 8.63 2.82 13.22
CA ARG A 65 9.23 2.79 11.90
C ARG A 65 8.54 1.72 11.05
N ILE A 66 7.99 2.12 9.92
CA ILE A 66 7.33 1.23 8.97
C ILE A 66 8.15 1.25 7.68
N ILE A 67 8.71 0.09 7.32
CA ILE A 67 9.59 -0.04 6.15
C ILE A 67 9.09 -1.18 5.28
N LEU A 68 8.98 -0.91 3.99
CA LEU A 68 8.72 -1.92 2.98
C LEU A 68 9.85 -2.94 2.94
N LYS A 69 9.51 -4.22 3.05
CA LYS A 69 10.46 -5.33 2.98
C LYS A 69 10.48 -5.97 1.61
N THR A 70 9.32 -6.39 1.11
CA THR A 70 9.19 -7.01 -0.21
C THR A 70 7.88 -6.62 -0.88
N ILE A 71 7.92 -6.60 -2.21
CA ILE A 71 6.74 -6.51 -3.07
C ILE A 71 6.80 -7.69 -4.04
N HIS A 72 5.70 -8.45 -4.12
CA HIS A 72 5.50 -9.47 -5.13
C HIS A 72 4.22 -9.15 -5.90
N MET A 73 4.35 -8.90 -7.21
CA MET A 73 3.22 -8.55 -8.07
C MET A 73 2.89 -9.69 -9.02
N THR A 74 1.58 -9.96 -9.14
CA THR A 74 1.03 -10.83 -10.16
C THR A 74 0.03 -10.04 -11.00
N TYR A 75 0.29 -9.91 -12.30
CA TYR A 75 -0.54 -9.15 -13.23
C TYR A 75 -1.48 -10.09 -13.97
N HIS A 76 -2.79 -9.83 -13.90
CA HIS A 76 -3.83 -10.71 -14.44
C HIS A 76 -4.45 -10.18 -15.72
N TYR A 77 -4.60 -8.85 -15.82
CA TYR A 77 -5.29 -8.19 -16.90
C TYR A 77 -4.70 -6.81 -17.17
N GLN A 78 -4.69 -6.38 -18.43
CA GLN A 78 -4.16 -5.07 -18.77
C GLN A 78 -5.15 -3.95 -18.43
N ALA A 79 -4.72 -2.98 -17.65
CA ALA A 79 -5.55 -1.84 -17.28
C ALA A 79 -5.60 -0.81 -18.41
N LYS A 80 -6.74 -0.68 -19.04
CA LYS A 80 -7.02 0.31 -20.11
C LYS A 80 -7.83 1.51 -19.64
N THR A 81 -8.42 1.43 -18.43
CA THR A 81 -9.19 2.48 -17.79
C THR A 81 -8.53 2.87 -16.46
N ALA A 82 -9.13 3.79 -15.71
CA ALA A 82 -8.68 4.07 -14.35
C ALA A 82 -8.74 2.82 -13.48
N VAL A 83 -7.85 2.73 -12.49
CA VAL A 83 -7.75 1.61 -11.56
C VAL A 83 -8.00 2.06 -10.14
N TYR A 84 -8.52 1.15 -9.34
CA TYR A 84 -8.91 1.38 -7.95
C TYR A 84 -8.37 0.28 -7.04
N VAL A 85 -7.93 0.71 -5.88
CA VAL A 85 -7.57 -0.17 -4.77
C VAL A 85 -8.41 0.22 -3.57
N THR A 86 -9.16 -0.73 -3.01
CA THR A 86 -9.76 -0.57 -1.69
C THR A 86 -9.08 -1.55 -0.74
N PHE A 87 -8.34 -1.01 0.23
CA PHE A 87 -7.63 -1.79 1.23
C PHE A 87 -8.32 -1.65 2.57
N LYS A 88 -8.55 -2.79 3.22
CA LYS A 88 -9.25 -2.87 4.51
C LYS A 88 -8.37 -3.52 5.56
N ILE A 89 -8.29 -2.88 6.72
CA ILE A 89 -7.69 -3.46 7.91
C ILE A 89 -8.41 -2.92 9.14
N THR A 90 -8.89 -3.80 9.99
CA THR A 90 -9.62 -3.42 11.19
C THR A 90 -8.68 -3.14 12.37
N LYS A 91 -9.15 -2.36 13.34
CA LYS A 91 -8.41 -2.14 14.61
C LYS A 91 -8.14 -3.45 15.34
N GLN A 92 -9.06 -4.40 15.26
CA GLN A 92 -8.89 -5.72 15.86
C GLN A 92 -7.76 -6.49 15.18
N GLN A 93 -7.68 -6.49 13.85
CA GLN A 93 -6.57 -7.11 13.12
C GLN A 93 -5.22 -6.46 13.47
N ILE A 94 -5.18 -5.13 13.56
CA ILE A 94 -3.97 -4.40 14.00
C ILE A 94 -3.54 -4.86 15.41
N GLU A 95 -4.49 -4.95 16.35
CA GLU A 95 -4.18 -5.38 17.70
C GLU A 95 -3.70 -6.82 17.77
N GLU A 96 -4.44 -7.75 17.18
CA GLU A 96 -4.16 -9.19 17.28
C GLU A 96 -2.96 -9.62 16.45
N GLU A 97 -2.80 -9.08 15.24
CA GLU A 97 -1.80 -9.54 14.28
C GLU A 97 -0.49 -8.74 14.33
N ILE A 98 -0.50 -7.55 14.91
CA ILE A 98 0.67 -6.66 14.93
C ILE A 98 1.04 -6.23 16.35
N LEU A 99 0.18 -5.49 17.05
CA LEU A 99 0.53 -4.88 18.34
C LEU A 99 0.82 -5.93 19.41
N ASN A 100 0.05 -7.01 19.48
CA ASN A 100 0.29 -8.07 20.46
C ASN A 100 1.64 -8.74 20.25
N HIS A 101 2.07 -8.91 19.02
CA HIS A 101 3.39 -9.46 18.69
C HIS A 101 4.53 -8.50 19.02
N LEU A 102 4.32 -7.19 18.83
CA LEU A 102 5.31 -6.16 19.18
C LEU A 102 5.57 -6.03 20.69
N LYS A 103 4.69 -6.56 21.55
CA LYS A 103 4.91 -6.62 23.00
C LYS A 103 6.06 -7.56 23.39
N THR A 104 6.31 -8.58 22.58
CA THR A 104 7.33 -9.63 22.85
C THR A 104 8.43 -9.69 21.82
N GLN A 105 8.32 -8.99 20.69
CA GLN A 105 9.27 -8.98 19.60
C GLN A 105 9.72 -7.55 19.29
N ASP A 106 10.99 -7.40 18.91
CA ASP A 106 11.55 -6.09 18.52
C ASP A 106 10.98 -5.56 17.22
N ALA A 107 10.60 -6.45 16.32
CA ALA A 107 10.02 -6.12 15.03
C ALA A 107 9.04 -7.21 14.60
N ILE A 108 8.09 -6.83 13.79
CA ILE A 108 7.17 -7.75 13.12
C ILE A 108 7.23 -7.53 11.61
N PHE A 109 7.06 -8.62 10.87
CA PHE A 109 6.84 -8.61 9.42
C PHE A 109 5.40 -8.99 9.14
N LYS A 110 4.69 -8.14 8.43
CA LYS A 110 3.29 -8.39 8.05
C LYS A 110 3.12 -8.27 6.55
N GLU A 111 2.65 -9.34 5.93
CA GLU A 111 2.28 -9.35 4.51
C GLU A 111 0.80 -9.09 4.34
N PHE A 112 0.49 -8.20 3.38
CA PHE A 112 -0.87 -7.92 2.96
C PHE A 112 -1.05 -8.29 1.50
N SER A 113 -2.20 -8.87 1.19
CA SER A 113 -2.67 -9.05 -0.18
C SER A 113 -3.51 -7.83 -0.58
N VAL A 114 -3.11 -7.17 -1.65
CA VAL A 114 -3.76 -5.95 -2.16
C VAL A 114 -4.22 -6.21 -3.57
N GLU A 115 -5.50 -6.01 -3.82
CA GLU A 115 -6.14 -6.28 -5.10
C GLU A 115 -6.46 -4.99 -5.83
N VAL A 116 -6.19 -4.95 -7.13
CA VAL A 116 -6.44 -3.79 -8.00
C VAL A 116 -7.48 -4.16 -9.05
N TYR A 117 -8.48 -3.31 -9.20
CA TYR A 117 -9.55 -3.45 -10.20
C TYR A 117 -9.64 -2.21 -11.07
N ASP A 118 -10.14 -2.36 -12.31
CA ASP A 118 -10.45 -1.24 -13.19
C ASP A 118 -11.92 -0.81 -13.08
N GLU A 119 -12.33 0.18 -13.89
CA GLU A 119 -13.71 0.68 -13.91
C GLU A 119 -14.73 -0.35 -14.38
N GLU A 120 -14.30 -1.34 -15.17
CA GLU A 120 -15.14 -2.44 -15.65
C GLU A 120 -15.13 -3.64 -14.69
N LYS A 121 -14.50 -3.49 -13.51
CA LYS A 121 -14.32 -4.53 -12.48
C LYS A 121 -13.46 -5.70 -12.93
N ASN A 122 -12.61 -5.53 -13.94
CA ASN A 122 -11.60 -6.52 -14.25
C ASN A 122 -10.56 -6.55 -13.12
N HIS A 123 -10.15 -7.75 -12.73
CA HIS A 123 -9.08 -7.95 -11.76
C HIS A 123 -7.73 -7.72 -12.45
N ILE A 124 -7.12 -6.60 -12.18
CA ILE A 124 -5.90 -6.14 -12.86
C ILE A 124 -4.66 -6.82 -12.33
N CYS A 125 -4.46 -6.78 -11.02
CA CYS A 125 -3.30 -7.39 -10.39
C CYS A 125 -3.53 -7.64 -8.90
N THR A 126 -2.66 -8.49 -8.35
CA THR A 126 -2.53 -8.76 -6.93
C THR A 126 -1.12 -8.38 -6.48
N GLY A 127 -1.02 -7.58 -5.45
CA GLY A 127 0.24 -7.27 -4.78
C GLY A 127 0.33 -7.93 -3.41
N LEU A 128 1.39 -8.71 -3.18
CA LEU A 128 1.77 -9.17 -1.86
C LEU A 128 2.81 -8.23 -1.31
N ILE A 129 2.43 -7.43 -0.33
CA ILE A 129 3.24 -6.33 0.20
C ILE A 129 3.63 -6.66 1.63
N ASN A 130 4.91 -6.87 1.86
CA ASN A 130 5.44 -7.21 3.18
C ASN A 130 6.08 -5.98 3.83
N TRP A 131 5.57 -5.61 4.99
CA TRP A 131 6.01 -4.49 5.80
C TRP A 131 6.73 -4.94 7.06
N GLN A 132 7.85 -4.29 7.37
CA GLN A 132 8.46 -4.36 8.70
C GLN A 132 7.91 -3.22 9.56
N ILE A 133 7.42 -3.57 10.74
CA ILE A 133 6.97 -2.61 11.75
C ILE A 133 7.82 -2.78 13.00
N LYS A 134 8.45 -1.69 13.44
CA LYS A 134 9.36 -1.71 14.58
C LYS A 134 9.23 -0.42 15.39
N ALA A 135 9.15 -0.52 16.71
CA ALA A 135 9.19 0.66 17.56
C ALA A 135 10.54 1.37 17.43
N TRP A 136 10.53 2.70 17.33
CA TRP A 136 11.77 3.50 17.20
C TRP A 136 12.75 3.27 18.34
N LYS A 137 12.26 3.05 19.56
CA LYS A 137 13.09 2.73 20.73
C LYS A 137 13.98 1.49 20.55
N ASN A 138 13.57 0.57 19.68
CA ASN A 138 14.29 -0.67 19.37
C ASN A 138 15.16 -0.57 18.10
N VAL A 139 15.13 0.57 17.40
CA VAL A 139 15.92 0.79 16.19
C VAL A 139 17.35 1.14 16.59
N LYS A 140 18.30 0.31 16.19
CA LYS A 140 19.74 0.60 16.35
C LYS A 140 20.15 1.52 15.19
N MET A 141 20.44 2.78 15.49
CA MET A 141 21.03 3.67 14.51
C MET A 141 22.50 3.32 14.37
N LYS A 142 22.96 3.08 13.14
CA LYS A 142 24.39 3.02 12.84
C LYS A 142 24.91 4.46 12.90
N VAL A 143 25.78 4.70 13.83
CA VAL A 143 26.52 5.95 13.92
C VAL A 143 27.60 5.96 12.83
#